data_1ecda9c2321410a99b0b41d86b7dcfed
#
_entry.id   1ecda9c2321410a99b0b41d86b7dcfed
#
_cell.length_a   1.000
_cell.length_b   1.000
_cell.length_c   1.000
_cell.angle_alpha   90.00
_cell.angle_beta   90.00
_cell.angle_gamma   90.00
#
_symmetry.space_group_name_H-M   'P 1'
#
loop_
_entity.id
_entity.type
_entity.pdbx_description
1 polymer ?
#
loop_
_entity_poly.entity_id
_entity_poly.type
_entity_poly.pdbx_seq_one_letter_code
_entity_poly.pdbx_strand_id
1 'polypeptide(L)'
;MKKIDYAIFDMDGTLLDSMHIWDTASGAFLMMRGIVPKEFDLFRKQGYKAGISYMIDEYKLNMSFDEVLDGLQEILWFYYSNIAPIKDGVKDFLQSLKDNGVKMIVATATESRMAKKALERNGILGYFEDVISMHEIGIHKNDPAAFEYVKNAMHAKGVGYVFEDALYAIETAKSAGYKVIGIEDYSNEDDRDEIKKNVDFYAENYEQVKKYFEL
;
A
#
# COMPACT_ATOMS: atom_id res chain seq x y z
N MET A 1 -7.95 26.58 0.17
CA MET A 1 -7.86 25.13 -0.10
C MET A 1 -7.48 24.86 -1.56
N LYS A 2 -6.48 24.03 -1.81
CA LYS A 2 -6.18 23.57 -3.17
C LYS A 2 -7.31 22.68 -3.67
N LYS A 3 -7.67 22.84 -4.96
CA LYS A 3 -8.78 22.06 -5.53
C LYS A 3 -8.42 20.59 -5.64
N ILE A 4 -9.22 19.74 -5.02
CA ILE A 4 -9.20 18.28 -5.10
C ILE A 4 -10.65 17.79 -5.18
N ASP A 5 -11.00 17.09 -6.25
CA ASP A 5 -12.36 16.57 -6.45
C ASP A 5 -12.43 15.07 -6.09
N TYR A 6 -11.32 14.35 -6.26
CA TYR A 6 -11.19 12.95 -5.83
C TYR A 6 -9.74 12.57 -5.50
N ALA A 7 -9.59 11.52 -4.69
CA ALA A 7 -8.31 10.98 -4.26
C ALA A 7 -8.24 9.47 -4.40
N ILE A 8 -7.12 8.97 -4.94
CA ILE A 8 -6.76 7.56 -5.00
C ILE A 8 -5.63 7.36 -4.00
N PHE A 9 -5.84 6.47 -3.03
CA PHE A 9 -4.86 6.16 -2.01
C PHE A 9 -4.26 4.79 -2.24
N ASP A 10 -2.96 4.68 -2.20
CA ASP A 10 -2.34 3.43 -1.83
C ASP A 10 -2.62 3.11 -0.35
N MET A 11 -2.40 1.86 0.05
CA MET A 11 -2.66 1.42 1.42
C MET A 11 -1.38 1.21 2.23
N ASP A 12 -0.53 0.30 1.77
CA ASP A 12 0.64 -0.16 2.53
C ASP A 12 1.81 0.82 2.36
N GLY A 13 2.33 1.39 3.45
CA GLY A 13 3.32 2.47 3.39
C GLY A 13 2.70 3.86 3.18
N THR A 14 1.45 3.94 2.75
CA THR A 14 0.72 5.18 2.52
C THR A 14 -0.30 5.46 3.64
N LEU A 15 -1.39 4.71 3.72
CA LEU A 15 -2.39 4.84 4.79
C LEU A 15 -2.00 4.07 6.05
N LEU A 16 -1.37 2.90 5.87
CA LEU A 16 -0.95 2.01 6.94
C LEU A 16 0.59 2.06 7.09
N ASP A 17 1.05 2.02 8.33
CA ASP A 17 2.44 1.72 8.68
C ASP A 17 2.60 0.18 8.73
N SER A 18 2.67 -0.43 7.55
CA SER A 18 2.55 -1.88 7.40
C SER A 18 3.71 -2.53 6.64
N MET A 19 4.62 -1.76 6.05
CA MET A 19 5.64 -2.33 5.17
C MET A 19 6.57 -3.33 5.85
N HIS A 20 6.78 -3.21 7.17
CA HIS A 20 7.64 -4.14 7.93
C HIS A 20 7.14 -5.61 7.93
N ILE A 21 5.86 -5.86 7.64
CA ILE A 21 5.39 -7.25 7.51
C ILE A 21 6.03 -7.95 6.32
N TRP A 22 6.27 -7.23 5.23
CA TRP A 22 6.90 -7.77 4.04
C TRP A 22 8.39 -8.08 4.23
N ASP A 23 9.02 -7.41 5.20
CA ASP A 23 10.38 -7.71 5.63
C ASP A 23 10.41 -8.92 6.57
N THR A 24 9.38 -9.16 7.37
CA THR A 24 9.42 -10.10 8.50
C THR A 24 8.60 -11.37 8.30
N ALA A 25 7.64 -11.42 7.38
CA ALA A 25 6.73 -12.55 7.22
C ALA A 25 7.46 -13.87 6.89
N SER A 26 8.49 -13.83 6.03
CA SER A 26 9.30 -15.03 5.70
C SER A 26 10.02 -15.58 6.93
N GLY A 27 10.64 -14.70 7.71
CA GLY A 27 11.29 -15.06 8.95
C GLY A 27 10.34 -15.62 9.99
N ALA A 28 9.18 -15.01 10.16
CA ALA A 28 8.13 -15.49 11.06
C ALA A 28 7.64 -16.90 10.67
N PHE A 29 7.41 -17.13 9.37
CA PHE A 29 7.02 -18.43 8.85
C PHE A 29 8.03 -19.54 9.19
N LEU A 30 9.33 -19.23 9.01
CA LEU A 30 10.42 -20.17 9.33
C LEU A 30 10.55 -20.42 10.84
N MET A 31 10.52 -19.35 11.64
CA MET A 31 10.63 -19.43 13.10
C MET A 31 9.48 -20.23 13.72
N MET A 32 8.25 -20.12 13.23
CA MET A 32 7.11 -20.94 13.65
C MET A 32 7.34 -22.44 13.41
N ARG A 33 8.29 -22.82 12.55
CA ARG A 33 8.71 -24.21 12.23
C ARG A 33 10.03 -24.60 12.90
N GLY A 34 10.55 -23.75 13.81
CA GLY A 34 11.81 -23.99 14.52
C GLY A 34 13.06 -23.79 13.66
N ILE A 35 12.92 -23.11 12.52
CA ILE A 35 14.02 -22.81 11.59
C ILE A 35 14.49 -21.38 11.84
N VAL A 36 15.79 -21.19 12.05
CA VAL A 36 16.37 -19.86 12.18
C VAL A 36 16.60 -19.26 10.80
N PRO A 37 15.95 -18.14 10.45
CA PRO A 37 16.13 -17.51 9.15
C PRO A 37 17.53 -16.90 9.02
N LYS A 38 18.13 -17.01 7.84
CA LYS A 38 19.41 -16.38 7.50
C LYS A 38 19.24 -14.88 7.19
N GLU A 39 18.08 -14.52 6.65
CA GLU A 39 17.68 -13.17 6.31
C GLU A 39 16.17 -13.01 6.53
N PHE A 40 15.72 -11.78 6.79
CA PHE A 40 14.30 -11.48 7.07
C PHE A 40 13.61 -10.78 5.91
N ASP A 41 14.31 -9.93 5.18
CA ASP A 41 13.77 -9.07 4.12
C ASP A 41 13.71 -9.75 2.73
N LEU A 42 13.52 -11.05 2.72
CA LEU A 42 13.58 -11.90 1.52
C LEU A 42 12.60 -11.46 0.43
N PHE A 43 11.37 -11.12 0.80
CA PHE A 43 10.33 -10.75 -0.17
C PHE A 43 10.58 -9.39 -0.81
N ARG A 44 11.16 -8.45 -0.07
CA ARG A 44 11.56 -7.17 -0.63
C ARG A 44 12.70 -7.31 -1.64
N LYS A 45 13.68 -8.17 -1.34
CA LYS A 45 14.84 -8.39 -2.21
C LYS A 45 14.54 -9.17 -3.48
N GLN A 46 13.71 -10.21 -3.38
CA GLN A 46 13.52 -11.18 -4.46
C GLN A 46 12.11 -11.18 -5.06
N GLY A 47 11.17 -10.47 -4.43
CA GLY A 47 9.75 -10.56 -4.73
C GLY A 47 9.10 -11.82 -4.13
N TYR A 48 7.78 -11.79 -4.01
CA TYR A 48 7.03 -12.77 -3.22
C TYR A 48 7.17 -14.21 -3.74
N LYS A 49 6.96 -14.43 -5.06
CA LYS A 49 7.03 -15.77 -5.67
C LYS A 49 8.44 -16.36 -5.65
N ALA A 50 9.44 -15.57 -6.04
CA ALA A 50 10.84 -16.02 -6.04
C ALA A 50 11.33 -16.28 -4.61
N GLY A 51 10.93 -15.45 -3.65
CA GLY A 51 11.23 -15.63 -2.24
C GLY A 51 10.66 -16.93 -1.65
N ILE A 52 9.44 -17.34 -2.03
CA ILE A 52 8.86 -18.62 -1.62
C ILE A 52 9.70 -19.79 -2.18
N SER A 53 10.03 -19.77 -3.46
CA SER A 53 10.85 -20.81 -4.08
C SER A 53 12.23 -20.90 -3.41
N TYR A 54 12.86 -19.76 -3.15
CA TYR A 54 14.13 -19.70 -2.41
C TYR A 54 14.00 -20.30 -1.00
N MET A 55 12.93 -19.99 -0.26
CA MET A 55 12.71 -20.56 1.08
C MET A 55 12.62 -22.09 1.04
N ILE A 56 11.89 -22.64 0.08
CA ILE A 56 11.75 -24.10 -0.07
C ILE A 56 13.11 -24.73 -0.31
N ASP A 57 13.89 -24.18 -1.24
CA ASP A 57 15.17 -24.73 -1.65
C ASP A 57 16.25 -24.53 -0.59
N GLU A 58 16.39 -23.34 -0.04
CA GLU A 58 17.47 -22.98 0.89
C GLU A 58 17.30 -23.67 2.26
N TYR A 59 16.07 -23.71 2.78
CA TYR A 59 15.79 -24.31 4.08
C TYR A 59 15.33 -25.76 4.00
N LYS A 60 15.35 -26.36 2.78
CA LYS A 60 14.95 -27.75 2.55
C LYS A 60 13.58 -28.07 3.13
N LEU A 61 12.62 -27.16 2.92
CA LEU A 61 11.27 -27.35 3.41
C LEU A 61 10.63 -28.55 2.69
N ASN A 62 10.10 -29.50 3.46
CA ASN A 62 9.31 -30.58 2.91
C ASN A 62 7.86 -30.11 2.72
N MET A 63 7.69 -29.08 1.88
CA MET A 63 6.43 -28.40 1.60
C MET A 63 6.37 -28.02 0.13
N SER A 64 5.19 -28.05 -0.44
CA SER A 64 4.93 -27.50 -1.77
C SER A 64 4.92 -25.97 -1.74
N PHE A 65 4.99 -25.36 -2.92
CA PHE A 65 4.87 -23.92 -3.06
C PHE A 65 3.55 -23.39 -2.47
N ASP A 66 2.44 -24.08 -2.74
CA ASP A 66 1.10 -23.68 -2.26
C ASP A 66 0.99 -23.80 -0.75
N GLU A 67 1.56 -24.84 -0.13
CA GLU A 67 1.55 -24.95 1.35
C GLU A 67 2.36 -23.84 2.03
N VAL A 68 3.46 -23.41 1.43
CA VAL A 68 4.24 -22.26 1.95
C VAL A 68 3.47 -20.96 1.71
N LEU A 69 2.87 -20.80 0.54
CA LEU A 69 2.04 -19.64 0.20
C LEU A 69 0.87 -19.49 1.18
N ASP A 70 0.12 -20.57 1.43
CA ASP A 70 -1.02 -20.59 2.35
C ASP A 70 -0.58 -20.18 3.78
N GLY A 71 0.51 -20.76 4.26
CA GLY A 71 1.03 -20.42 5.59
C GLY A 71 1.52 -18.96 5.71
N LEU A 72 2.05 -18.38 4.65
CA LEU A 72 2.39 -16.96 4.61
C LEU A 72 1.14 -16.08 4.55
N GLN A 73 0.11 -16.49 3.79
CA GLN A 73 -1.17 -15.78 3.76
C GLN A 73 -1.86 -15.77 5.12
N GLU A 74 -1.75 -16.83 5.92
CA GLU A 74 -2.25 -16.85 7.30
C GLU A 74 -1.54 -15.82 8.19
N ILE A 75 -0.21 -15.68 8.05
CA ILE A 75 0.58 -14.68 8.78
C ILE A 75 0.14 -13.26 8.37
N LEU A 76 0.02 -13.00 7.06
CA LEU A 76 -0.43 -11.72 6.54
C LEU A 76 -1.86 -11.42 6.99
N TRP A 77 -2.77 -12.40 6.90
CA TRP A 77 -4.15 -12.26 7.37
C TRP A 77 -4.20 -11.87 8.86
N PHE A 78 -3.43 -12.58 9.70
CA PHE A 78 -3.35 -12.26 11.12
C PHE A 78 -2.87 -10.83 11.35
N TYR A 79 -1.81 -10.43 10.65
CA TYR A 79 -1.24 -9.10 10.77
C TYR A 79 -2.24 -8.00 10.40
N TYR A 80 -2.84 -8.06 9.21
CA TYR A 80 -3.81 -7.06 8.76
C TYR A 80 -5.09 -7.04 9.60
N SER A 81 -5.51 -8.20 10.07
CA SER A 81 -6.73 -8.31 10.88
C SER A 81 -6.57 -7.80 12.32
N ASN A 82 -5.34 -7.82 12.86
CA ASN A 82 -5.14 -7.60 14.30
C ASN A 82 -4.10 -6.51 14.63
N ILE A 83 -3.13 -6.24 13.75
CA ILE A 83 -1.93 -5.46 14.12
C ILE A 83 -1.78 -4.19 13.28
N ALA A 84 -1.79 -4.27 11.93
CA ALA A 84 -1.41 -3.19 11.01
C ALA A 84 -2.00 -1.82 11.41
N PRO A 85 -1.20 -0.87 11.93
CA PRO A 85 -1.70 0.44 12.35
C PRO A 85 -1.86 1.39 11.16
N ILE A 86 -2.70 2.41 11.31
CA ILE A 86 -2.70 3.57 10.40
C ILE A 86 -1.52 4.48 10.72
N LYS A 87 -1.03 5.19 9.72
CA LYS A 87 -0.06 6.29 9.95
C LYS A 87 -0.73 7.45 10.70
N ASP A 88 0.06 8.18 11.47
CA ASP A 88 -0.42 9.31 12.25
C ASP A 88 -1.06 10.40 11.38
N GLY A 89 -2.22 10.90 11.81
CA GLY A 89 -2.96 11.96 11.14
C GLY A 89 -3.85 11.50 9.97
N VAL A 90 -3.77 10.24 9.54
CA VAL A 90 -4.58 9.70 8.42
C VAL A 90 -6.07 9.93 8.65
N LYS A 91 -6.60 9.56 9.80
CA LYS A 91 -8.04 9.63 10.07
C LYS A 91 -8.57 11.06 10.00
N ASP A 92 -7.84 12.00 10.57
CA ASP A 92 -8.21 13.42 10.58
C ASP A 92 -8.14 14.02 9.18
N PHE A 93 -7.15 13.59 8.37
CA PHE A 93 -7.04 14.00 6.98
C PHE A 93 -8.20 13.46 6.14
N LEU A 94 -8.52 12.18 6.24
CA LEU A 94 -9.64 11.56 5.53
C LEU A 94 -10.98 12.21 5.92
N GLN A 95 -11.18 12.55 7.21
CA GLN A 95 -12.35 13.28 7.66
C GLN A 95 -12.43 14.67 7.01
N SER A 96 -11.31 15.38 6.96
CA SER A 96 -11.26 16.70 6.32
C SER A 96 -11.61 16.64 4.82
N LEU A 97 -11.12 15.61 4.11
CA LEU A 97 -11.49 15.39 2.70
C LEU A 97 -12.97 15.08 2.53
N LYS A 98 -13.53 14.22 3.39
CA LYS A 98 -14.95 13.86 3.39
C LYS A 98 -15.84 15.08 3.63
N ASP A 99 -15.49 15.91 4.60
CA ASP A 99 -16.25 17.14 4.93
C ASP A 99 -16.24 18.16 3.77
N ASN A 100 -15.23 18.09 2.90
CA ASN A 100 -15.13 18.88 1.67
C ASN A 100 -15.68 18.17 0.42
N GLY A 101 -16.36 17.03 0.57
CA GLY A 101 -17.05 16.33 -0.50
C GLY A 101 -16.11 15.60 -1.49
N VAL A 102 -14.86 15.35 -1.11
CA VAL A 102 -13.87 14.64 -1.94
C VAL A 102 -14.21 13.16 -1.97
N LYS A 103 -14.32 12.59 -3.16
CA LYS A 103 -14.45 11.14 -3.33
C LYS A 103 -13.13 10.46 -3.10
N MET A 104 -13.14 9.34 -2.39
CA MET A 104 -11.92 8.61 -2.03
C MET A 104 -12.03 7.13 -2.35
N ILE A 105 -10.95 6.54 -2.85
CA ILE A 105 -10.86 5.11 -3.14
C ILE A 105 -9.46 4.60 -2.78
N VAL A 106 -9.38 3.34 -2.37
CA VAL A 106 -8.10 2.66 -2.16
C VAL A 106 -7.76 1.80 -3.37
N ALA A 107 -6.52 1.90 -3.82
CA ALA A 107 -5.91 1.06 -4.85
C ALA A 107 -4.65 0.42 -4.28
N THR A 108 -4.67 -0.87 -3.97
CA THR A 108 -3.58 -1.57 -3.28
C THR A 108 -3.12 -2.81 -4.03
N ALA A 109 -1.88 -3.24 -3.82
CA ALA A 109 -1.40 -4.55 -4.26
C ALA A 109 -1.89 -5.68 -3.35
N THR A 110 -2.25 -5.37 -2.11
CA THR A 110 -2.76 -6.33 -1.12
C THR A 110 -4.14 -6.85 -1.50
N GLU A 111 -4.40 -8.12 -1.18
CA GLU A 111 -5.70 -8.77 -1.41
C GLU A 111 -6.84 -7.96 -0.77
N SER A 112 -7.93 -7.75 -1.50
CA SER A 112 -9.03 -6.85 -1.08
C SER A 112 -9.66 -7.24 0.25
N ARG A 113 -9.73 -8.54 0.56
CA ARG A 113 -10.24 -9.04 1.84
C ARG A 113 -9.34 -8.62 3.01
N MET A 114 -8.03 -8.72 2.87
CA MET A 114 -7.07 -8.29 3.89
C MET A 114 -7.09 -6.77 4.04
N ALA A 115 -7.08 -6.05 2.92
CA ALA A 115 -7.12 -4.60 2.90
C ALA A 115 -8.39 -4.06 3.58
N LYS A 116 -9.56 -4.54 3.19
CA LYS A 116 -10.84 -4.14 3.80
C LYS A 116 -10.85 -4.43 5.31
N LYS A 117 -10.30 -5.57 5.74
CA LYS A 117 -10.24 -5.94 7.16
C LYS A 117 -9.33 -5.00 7.96
N ALA A 118 -8.17 -4.63 7.42
CA ALA A 118 -7.26 -3.69 8.07
C ALA A 118 -7.88 -2.28 8.18
N LEU A 119 -8.50 -1.79 7.12
CA LEU A 119 -9.17 -0.48 7.10
C LEU A 119 -10.40 -0.44 8.03
N GLU A 120 -11.18 -1.53 8.08
CA GLU A 120 -12.30 -1.69 9.02
C GLU A 120 -11.83 -1.63 10.48
N ARG A 121 -10.80 -2.41 10.82
CA ARG A 121 -10.23 -2.44 12.17
C ARG A 121 -9.74 -1.07 12.63
N ASN A 122 -9.15 -0.32 11.73
CA ASN A 122 -8.67 1.05 12.00
C ASN A 122 -9.79 2.11 11.96
N GLY A 123 -11.04 1.71 11.64
CA GLY A 123 -12.20 2.60 11.60
C GLY A 123 -12.14 3.63 10.47
N ILE A 124 -11.47 3.28 9.35
CA ILE A 124 -11.34 4.18 8.19
C ILE A 124 -11.95 3.61 6.89
N LEU A 125 -12.43 2.37 6.86
CA LEU A 125 -13.04 1.79 5.67
C LEU A 125 -14.21 2.63 5.13
N GLY A 126 -15.03 3.20 6.01
CA GLY A 126 -16.22 4.00 5.64
C GLY A 126 -15.91 5.38 5.02
N TYR A 127 -14.66 5.74 4.81
CA TYR A 127 -14.28 6.93 4.05
C TYR A 127 -14.19 6.67 2.55
N PHE A 128 -14.04 5.43 2.13
CA PHE A 128 -13.74 5.05 0.75
C PHE A 128 -14.98 4.52 0.04
N GLU A 129 -15.14 4.89 -1.23
CA GLU A 129 -16.19 4.36 -2.12
C GLU A 129 -15.98 2.86 -2.36
N ASP A 130 -14.71 2.41 -2.53
CA ASP A 130 -14.31 1.01 -2.63
C ASP A 130 -12.83 0.83 -2.28
N VAL A 131 -12.43 -0.45 -2.18
CA VAL A 131 -11.05 -0.91 -2.00
C VAL A 131 -10.74 -1.91 -3.11
N ILE A 132 -9.89 -1.51 -4.05
CA ILE A 132 -9.56 -2.29 -5.24
C ILE A 132 -8.18 -2.91 -5.06
N SER A 133 -8.13 -4.24 -5.13
CA SER A 133 -6.87 -4.97 -5.23
C SER A 133 -6.40 -5.02 -6.68
N MET A 134 -5.27 -4.40 -6.97
CA MET A 134 -4.66 -4.41 -8.29
C MET A 134 -4.26 -5.83 -8.71
N HIS A 135 -3.84 -6.64 -7.74
CA HIS A 135 -3.53 -8.06 -7.97
C HIS A 135 -4.75 -8.86 -8.45
N GLU A 136 -5.91 -8.69 -7.82
CA GLU A 136 -7.14 -9.43 -8.14
C GLU A 136 -7.71 -9.07 -9.51
N ILE A 137 -7.57 -7.80 -9.93
CA ILE A 137 -8.02 -7.35 -11.26
C ILE A 137 -6.98 -7.61 -12.37
N GLY A 138 -5.78 -8.09 -12.02
CA GLY A 138 -4.71 -8.41 -12.97
C GLY A 138 -4.05 -7.18 -13.62
N ILE A 139 -4.17 -6.00 -13.04
CA ILE A 139 -3.53 -4.77 -13.50
C ILE A 139 -2.57 -4.30 -12.42
N HIS A 140 -1.31 -4.09 -12.78
CA HIS A 140 -0.29 -3.61 -11.83
C HIS A 140 -0.17 -2.08 -11.86
N LYS A 141 0.22 -1.47 -10.73
CA LYS A 141 0.41 -0.01 -10.63
C LYS A 141 1.58 0.55 -11.46
N ASN A 142 2.36 -0.29 -12.09
CA ASN A 142 3.32 0.11 -13.12
C ASN A 142 2.69 0.27 -14.52
N ASP A 143 1.39 0.03 -14.66
CA ASP A 143 0.59 0.28 -15.85
C ASP A 143 -0.33 1.49 -15.61
N PRO A 144 -0.26 2.55 -16.43
CA PRO A 144 -1.17 3.70 -16.33
C PRO A 144 -2.66 3.34 -16.34
N ALA A 145 -3.02 2.21 -16.98
CA ALA A 145 -4.39 1.70 -16.99
C ALA A 145 -4.95 1.40 -15.59
N ALA A 146 -4.09 1.14 -14.60
CA ALA A 146 -4.49 0.92 -13.21
C ALA A 146 -5.23 2.13 -12.63
N PHE A 147 -4.66 3.33 -12.78
CA PHE A 147 -5.24 4.57 -12.26
C PHE A 147 -6.50 4.98 -13.02
N GLU A 148 -6.55 4.75 -14.33
CA GLU A 148 -7.75 5.02 -15.13
C GLU A 148 -8.89 4.07 -14.77
N TYR A 149 -8.60 2.78 -14.53
CA TYR A 149 -9.56 1.81 -14.03
C TYR A 149 -10.18 2.26 -12.70
N VAL A 150 -9.32 2.66 -11.73
CA VAL A 150 -9.76 3.11 -10.41
C VAL A 150 -10.62 4.37 -10.48
N LYS A 151 -10.21 5.36 -11.30
CA LYS A 151 -10.99 6.58 -11.55
C LYS A 151 -12.37 6.27 -12.12
N ASN A 152 -12.44 5.34 -13.09
CA ASN A 152 -13.69 4.94 -13.71
C ASN A 152 -14.61 4.21 -12.74
N ALA A 153 -14.06 3.37 -11.84
CA ALA A 153 -14.83 2.70 -10.78
C ALA A 153 -15.56 3.69 -9.86
N MET A 154 -14.93 4.84 -9.55
CA MET A 154 -15.57 5.93 -8.79
C MET A 154 -16.51 6.81 -9.61
N HIS A 155 -16.56 6.67 -10.94
CA HIS A 155 -17.18 7.68 -11.82
C HIS A 155 -16.68 9.09 -11.53
N ALA A 156 -15.39 9.23 -11.19
CA ALA A 156 -14.79 10.48 -10.73
C ALA A 156 -14.52 11.44 -11.89
N LYS A 157 -14.73 12.72 -11.64
CA LYS A 157 -14.44 13.81 -12.58
C LYS A 157 -13.71 14.93 -11.86
N GLY A 158 -12.96 15.73 -12.61
CA GLY A 158 -12.28 16.89 -12.07
C GLY A 158 -10.81 16.63 -11.74
N VAL A 159 -10.32 17.29 -10.68
CA VAL A 159 -8.91 17.23 -10.28
C VAL A 159 -8.69 16.06 -9.34
N GLY A 160 -7.91 15.08 -9.80
CA GLY A 160 -7.53 13.90 -9.02
C GLY A 160 -6.13 13.99 -8.44
N TYR A 161 -5.97 13.45 -7.24
CA TYR A 161 -4.69 13.23 -6.60
C TYR A 161 -4.47 11.75 -6.31
N VAL A 162 -3.24 11.30 -6.50
CA VAL A 162 -2.78 9.99 -6.04
C VAL A 162 -1.89 10.20 -4.82
N PHE A 163 -2.11 9.42 -3.77
CA PHE A 163 -1.28 9.37 -2.56
C PHE A 163 -0.55 8.03 -2.57
N GLU A 164 0.77 8.07 -2.55
CA GLU A 164 1.63 6.93 -2.82
C GLU A 164 2.99 7.08 -2.12
N ASP A 165 3.63 5.96 -1.76
CA ASP A 165 4.98 5.94 -1.21
C ASP A 165 6.01 5.34 -2.18
N ALA A 166 5.59 4.46 -3.11
CA ALA A 166 6.49 3.71 -3.98
C ALA A 166 6.80 4.44 -5.29
N LEU A 167 8.10 4.61 -5.61
CA LEU A 167 8.58 5.36 -6.77
C LEU A 167 7.93 4.92 -8.09
N TYR A 168 7.88 3.61 -8.37
CA TYR A 168 7.33 3.09 -9.63
C TYR A 168 5.86 3.47 -9.85
N ALA A 169 5.06 3.48 -8.79
CA ALA A 169 3.65 3.84 -8.84
C ALA A 169 3.45 5.36 -8.95
N ILE A 170 4.31 6.13 -8.29
CA ILE A 170 4.39 7.60 -8.41
C ILE A 170 4.67 8.01 -9.86
N GLU A 171 5.70 7.43 -10.48
CA GLU A 171 6.07 7.70 -11.87
C GLU A 171 4.93 7.35 -12.83
N THR A 172 4.29 6.21 -12.60
CA THR A 172 3.13 5.77 -13.39
C THR A 172 1.94 6.71 -13.24
N ALA A 173 1.59 7.12 -12.02
CA ALA A 173 0.51 8.08 -11.77
C ALA A 173 0.79 9.44 -12.43
N LYS A 174 2.06 9.92 -12.36
CA LYS A 174 2.49 11.16 -13.05
C LYS A 174 2.35 11.03 -14.56
N SER A 175 2.79 9.90 -15.15
CA SER A 175 2.66 9.65 -16.59
C SER A 175 1.20 9.60 -17.05
N ALA A 176 0.29 9.15 -16.18
CA ALA A 176 -1.15 9.15 -16.40
C ALA A 176 -1.81 10.54 -16.17
N GLY A 177 -1.02 11.58 -15.86
CA GLY A 177 -1.48 12.96 -15.71
C GLY A 177 -2.09 13.31 -14.35
N TYR A 178 -1.87 12.48 -13.34
CA TYR A 178 -2.32 12.77 -11.97
C TYR A 178 -1.36 13.74 -11.26
N LYS A 179 -1.91 14.48 -10.30
CA LYS A 179 -1.13 15.10 -9.25
C LYS A 179 -0.80 14.03 -8.20
N VAL A 180 0.42 14.03 -7.71
CA VAL A 180 0.88 13.00 -6.78
C VAL A 180 1.39 13.62 -5.48
N ILE A 181 0.91 13.10 -4.37
CA ILE A 181 1.43 13.36 -3.03
C ILE A 181 2.26 12.15 -2.63
N GLY A 182 3.55 12.33 -2.48
CA GLY A 182 4.45 11.30 -1.95
C GLY A 182 4.36 11.26 -0.42
N ILE A 183 4.09 10.09 0.13
CA ILE A 183 4.06 9.86 1.59
C ILE A 183 5.35 9.16 1.99
N GLU A 184 6.05 9.68 3.00
CA GLU A 184 7.26 9.05 3.49
C GLU A 184 6.98 7.68 4.08
N ASP A 185 7.75 6.69 3.62
CA ASP A 185 7.83 5.38 4.23
C ASP A 185 9.29 4.89 4.25
N TYR A 186 9.70 4.20 5.33
CA TYR A 186 11.07 3.71 5.48
C TYR A 186 11.45 2.68 4.40
N SER A 187 10.47 1.94 3.89
CA SER A 187 10.70 0.90 2.87
C SER A 187 11.23 1.46 1.55
N ASN A 188 11.04 2.77 1.31
CA ASN A 188 11.48 3.49 0.11
C ASN A 188 12.60 4.50 0.43
N GLU A 189 13.39 4.28 1.50
CA GLU A 189 14.46 5.20 1.90
C GLU A 189 15.51 5.40 0.80
N ASP A 190 15.85 4.35 0.08
CA ASP A 190 16.82 4.39 -1.03
C ASP A 190 16.30 5.21 -2.23
N ASP A 191 15.00 5.26 -2.45
CA ASP A 191 14.35 5.99 -3.54
C ASP A 191 13.88 7.40 -3.14
N ARG A 192 14.03 7.80 -1.87
CA ARG A 192 13.48 9.05 -1.29
C ARG A 192 13.80 10.30 -2.11
N ASP A 193 15.05 10.46 -2.53
CA ASP A 193 15.45 11.65 -3.28
C ASP A 193 14.83 11.69 -4.69
N GLU A 194 14.61 10.53 -5.29
CA GLU A 194 13.96 10.44 -6.59
C GLU A 194 12.44 10.63 -6.46
N ILE A 195 11.83 10.09 -5.42
CA ILE A 195 10.42 10.35 -5.09
C ILE A 195 10.17 11.86 -4.94
N LYS A 196 11.01 12.57 -4.15
CA LYS A 196 10.89 14.01 -3.94
C LYS A 196 10.92 14.83 -5.23
N LYS A 197 11.64 14.38 -6.27
CA LYS A 197 11.70 15.05 -7.57
C LYS A 197 10.46 14.79 -8.44
N ASN A 198 9.81 13.65 -8.24
CA ASN A 198 8.72 13.17 -9.10
C ASN A 198 7.32 13.52 -8.58
N VAL A 199 7.17 14.01 -7.35
CA VAL A 199 5.87 14.34 -6.75
C VAL A 199 5.54 15.83 -6.81
N ASP A 200 4.25 16.18 -6.72
CA ASP A 200 3.81 17.57 -6.57
C ASP A 200 4.03 18.07 -5.13
N PHE A 201 4.03 17.17 -4.17
CA PHE A 201 4.36 17.44 -2.78
C PHE A 201 4.81 16.14 -2.09
N TYR A 202 5.91 16.21 -1.34
CA TYR A 202 6.40 15.12 -0.49
C TYR A 202 6.07 15.44 0.98
N ALA A 203 5.47 14.49 1.67
CA ALA A 203 5.05 14.66 3.06
C ALA A 203 5.65 13.55 3.94
N GLU A 204 6.24 13.96 5.06
CA GLU A 204 6.72 13.06 6.11
C GLU A 204 5.59 12.57 7.03
N ASN A 205 4.45 13.28 7.00
CA ASN A 205 3.25 12.93 7.79
C ASN A 205 2.01 13.64 7.24
N TYR A 206 0.84 13.22 7.71
CA TYR A 206 -0.44 13.77 7.23
C TYR A 206 -0.74 15.19 7.71
N GLU A 207 -0.08 15.71 8.74
CA GLU A 207 -0.18 17.13 9.13
C GLU A 207 0.42 18.03 8.05
N GLN A 208 1.52 17.61 7.42
CA GLN A 208 2.09 18.35 6.28
C GLN A 208 1.15 18.30 5.07
N VAL A 209 0.49 17.16 4.83
CA VAL A 209 -0.50 17.01 3.76
C VAL A 209 -1.69 17.96 3.99
N LYS A 210 -2.24 18.02 5.21
CA LYS A 210 -3.32 18.96 5.56
C LYS A 210 -2.93 20.40 5.29
N LYS A 211 -1.73 20.81 5.73
CA LYS A 211 -1.22 22.16 5.46
C LYS A 211 -1.08 22.46 3.97
N TYR A 212 -0.62 21.47 3.17
CA TYR A 212 -0.51 21.63 1.73
C TYR A 212 -1.86 21.90 1.05
N PHE A 213 -2.93 21.26 1.51
CA PHE A 213 -4.29 21.47 1.00
C PHE A 213 -5.03 22.62 1.68
N GLU A 214 -4.49 23.21 2.76
CA GLU A 214 -5.15 24.23 3.57
C GLU A 214 -6.48 23.71 4.20
N LEU A 215 -6.42 22.49 4.77
CA LEU A 215 -7.51 21.77 5.42
C LEU A 215 -7.46 21.88 6.96
#